data_f58f64873108199d2ac04a0e20d935d7
#
_entry.id   f58f64873108199d2ac04a0e20d935d7
#
_cell.length_a   1.000
_cell.length_b   1.000
_cell.length_c   1.000
_cell.angle_alpha   90.00
_cell.angle_beta   90.00
_cell.angle_gamma   90.00
#
_symmetry.space_group_name_H-M   'P 1'
#
loop_
_entity.id
_entity.type
_entity.pdbx_description
1 polymer ?
#
loop_
_entity_poly.entity_id
_entity_poly.type
_entity_poly.pdbx_seq_one_letter_code
_entity_poly.pdbx_strand_id
1 'polypeptide(L)'
;MEVSERPIGQGPRVTVEAVGRKCPIPIIMLAARLHEVPIGAVIAVTADDPAASADIPAWCRMKMHEFVAEHPLDRGSAFHIRRMY
;
A
#
# COMPACT_ATOMS: atom_id res chain seq x y z
N MET A 1 -0.27 -5.99 -28.79
CA MET A 1 0.02 -5.72 -28.09
C MET A 1 0.11 -5.19 -27.20
N GLU A 2 -0.27 -5.35 -26.82
CA GLU A 2 -0.17 -4.58 -26.13
C GLU A 2 0.52 -4.62 -25.33
N VAL A 3 0.75 -4.50 -25.63
CA VAL A 3 1.79 -4.22 -24.76
C VAL A 3 1.31 -3.55 -23.52
N SER A 4 1.82 -3.89 -22.36
CA SER A 4 1.50 -3.18 -21.16
C SER A 4 2.02 -1.76 -21.24
N GLU A 5 1.21 -0.82 -20.89
CA GLU A 5 1.63 0.56 -20.85
C GLU A 5 2.51 0.88 -19.65
N ARG A 6 2.54 0.00 -18.64
CA ARG A 6 3.33 0.27 -17.44
C ARG A 6 4.61 -0.49 -17.50
N PRO A 7 5.75 0.17 -17.18
CA PRO A 7 7.00 -0.56 -17.06
C PRO A 7 6.90 -1.64 -15.98
N ILE A 8 7.67 -2.67 -16.17
CA ILE A 8 7.76 -3.74 -15.19
C ILE A 8 8.20 -3.16 -13.86
N GLY A 9 7.50 -3.52 -12.80
CA GLY A 9 7.87 -3.12 -11.46
C GLY A 9 7.20 -1.87 -10.94
N GLN A 10 6.40 -1.18 -11.76
CA GLN A 10 5.72 0.02 -11.29
C GLN A 10 4.43 -0.27 -10.54
N GLY A 11 3.75 -1.36 -10.82
CA GLY A 11 2.57 -1.74 -10.08
C GLY A 11 2.93 -2.44 -8.77
N PRO A 12 1.95 -2.62 -7.87
CA PRO A 12 2.23 -3.32 -6.63
C PRO A 12 2.54 -4.79 -6.89
N ARG A 13 3.54 -5.29 -6.17
CA ARG A 13 3.94 -6.70 -6.27
C ARG A 13 3.06 -7.58 -5.38
N VAL A 14 2.52 -7.02 -4.33
CA VAL A 14 1.65 -7.70 -3.38
C VAL A 14 0.56 -6.73 -3.00
N THR A 15 -0.67 -7.23 -2.85
CA THR A 15 -1.78 -6.44 -2.35
C THR A 15 -2.32 -7.09 -1.08
N VAL A 16 -2.35 -6.32 0.00
CA VAL A 16 -2.88 -6.74 1.29
C VAL A 16 -4.33 -6.28 1.36
N GLU A 17 -5.26 -7.22 1.46
CA GLU A 17 -6.68 -6.90 1.47
C GLU A 17 -7.12 -6.68 2.90
N ALA A 18 -7.38 -5.43 3.26
CA ALA A 18 -7.77 -5.08 4.62
C ALA A 18 -9.07 -4.28 4.69
N VAL A 19 -9.86 -4.31 3.60
CA VAL A 19 -11.19 -3.70 3.61
C VAL A 19 -12.04 -4.36 4.70
N GLY A 20 -12.79 -3.55 5.45
CA GLY A 20 -13.60 -4.04 6.56
C GLY A 20 -12.88 -4.00 7.88
N ARG A 21 -11.57 -3.73 7.90
CA ARG A 21 -10.81 -3.65 9.14
C ARG A 21 -10.65 -2.20 9.57
N LYS A 22 -10.61 -1.96 10.86
CA LYS A 22 -10.41 -0.63 11.40
C LYS A 22 -8.94 -0.40 11.68
N CYS A 23 -8.47 0.82 11.44
CA CYS A 23 -7.11 1.17 11.82
C CYS A 23 -6.94 1.00 13.32
N PRO A 24 -5.81 0.47 13.75
CA PRO A 24 -4.56 0.30 13.00
C PRO A 24 -4.40 -1.08 12.34
N ILE A 25 -5.44 -1.89 12.24
CA ILE A 25 -5.30 -3.25 11.71
C ILE A 25 -4.73 -3.26 10.28
N PRO A 26 -5.20 -2.43 9.33
CA PRO A 26 -4.60 -2.42 8.00
C PRO A 26 -3.10 -2.14 8.02
N ILE A 27 -2.65 -1.26 8.93
CA ILE A 27 -1.24 -0.92 9.05
C ILE A 27 -0.46 -2.11 9.60
N ILE A 28 -1.02 -2.81 10.60
CA ILE A 28 -0.38 -3.99 11.15
C ILE A 28 -0.24 -5.06 10.08
N MET A 29 -1.28 -5.26 9.27
CA MET A 29 -1.24 -6.24 8.19
C MET A 29 -0.20 -5.85 7.13
N LEU A 30 -0.14 -4.57 6.77
CA LEU A 30 0.86 -4.06 5.83
C LEU A 30 2.27 -4.31 6.37
N ALA A 31 2.53 -3.94 7.60
CA ALA A 31 3.85 -4.09 8.20
C ALA A 31 4.29 -5.55 8.24
N ALA A 32 3.36 -6.45 8.53
CA ALA A 32 3.68 -7.87 8.63
C ALA A 32 4.07 -8.47 7.28
N ARG A 33 3.61 -7.88 6.17
CA ARG A 33 3.83 -8.44 4.84
C ARG A 33 4.79 -7.63 3.99
N LEU A 34 5.33 -6.54 4.52
CA LEU A 34 6.21 -5.67 3.74
C LEU A 34 7.42 -6.42 3.20
N HIS A 35 7.92 -7.40 3.96
CA HIS A 35 9.08 -8.19 3.54
C HIS A 35 8.81 -9.05 2.31
N GLU A 36 7.56 -9.21 1.91
CA GLU A 36 7.23 -10.04 0.74
C GLU A 36 7.57 -9.35 -0.57
N VAL A 37 7.81 -8.04 -0.54
CA VAL A 37 8.24 -7.34 -1.75
C VAL A 37 9.71 -7.00 -1.63
N PRO A 38 10.45 -6.98 -2.77
CA PRO A 38 11.84 -6.56 -2.73
C PRO A 38 11.98 -5.09 -2.35
N ILE A 39 13.17 -4.73 -1.85
CA ILE A 39 13.48 -3.33 -1.61
C ILE A 39 13.33 -2.55 -2.91
N GLY A 40 12.65 -1.42 -2.86
CA GLY A 40 12.36 -0.60 -4.03
C GLY A 40 11.05 -0.93 -4.72
N ALA A 41 10.44 -2.07 -4.39
CA ALA A 41 9.16 -2.45 -4.98
C ALA A 41 8.00 -1.89 -4.16
N VAL A 42 6.82 -1.93 -4.76
CA VAL A 42 5.60 -1.37 -4.18
C VAL A 42 4.71 -2.48 -3.62
N ILE A 43 4.20 -2.26 -2.43
CA ILE A 43 3.14 -3.08 -1.84
C ILE A 43 1.91 -2.22 -1.70
N ALA A 44 0.74 -2.80 -1.93
CA ALA A 44 -0.52 -2.11 -1.77
C ALA A 44 -1.28 -2.68 -0.57
N VAL A 45 -2.01 -1.83 0.12
CA VAL A 45 -2.96 -2.27 1.13
C VAL A 45 -4.30 -1.60 0.84
N THR A 46 -5.37 -2.40 0.82
CA THR A 46 -6.72 -1.85 0.64
C THR A 46 -7.35 -1.65 2.01
N ALA A 47 -8.02 -0.53 2.18
CA ALA A 47 -8.68 -0.22 3.45
C ALA A 47 -9.84 0.73 3.18
N ASP A 48 -10.86 0.66 4.03
CA ASP A 48 -12.04 1.52 3.90
C ASP A 48 -12.33 2.32 5.17
N ASP A 49 -11.49 2.21 6.18
CA ASP A 49 -11.59 3.08 7.36
C ASP A 49 -11.15 4.48 6.97
N PRO A 50 -11.97 5.52 7.21
CA PRO A 50 -11.58 6.89 6.84
C PRO A 50 -10.25 7.34 7.45
N ALA A 51 -9.88 6.80 8.60
CA ALA A 51 -8.62 7.16 9.24
C ALA A 51 -7.40 6.72 8.44
N ALA A 52 -7.56 5.71 7.55
CA ALA A 52 -6.43 5.18 6.81
C ALA A 52 -5.76 6.22 5.92
N SER A 53 -6.53 7.15 5.36
CA SER A 53 -5.98 8.19 4.48
C SER A 53 -5.00 9.12 5.21
N ALA A 54 -5.14 9.27 6.51
CA ALA A 54 -4.19 10.04 7.30
C ALA A 54 -3.13 9.15 7.94
N ASP A 55 -3.54 7.97 8.41
CA ASP A 55 -2.67 7.13 9.23
C ASP A 55 -1.63 6.40 8.41
N ILE A 56 -1.96 5.95 7.22
CA ILE A 56 -1.00 5.20 6.39
C ILE A 56 0.14 6.09 5.92
N PRO A 57 -0.12 7.30 5.39
CA PRO A 57 0.99 8.19 5.07
C PRO A 57 1.83 8.56 6.28
N ALA A 58 1.20 8.73 7.45
CA ALA A 58 1.93 9.05 8.67
C ALA A 58 2.84 7.90 9.08
N TRP A 59 2.35 6.66 8.97
CA TRP A 59 3.15 5.48 9.25
C TRP A 59 4.35 5.39 8.31
N CYS A 60 4.13 5.71 7.02
CA CYS A 60 5.22 5.69 6.04
C CYS A 60 6.31 6.68 6.42
N ARG A 61 5.94 7.89 6.82
CA ARG A 61 6.92 8.89 7.25
C ARG A 61 7.70 8.42 8.48
N MET A 62 6.98 7.84 9.43
CA MET A 62 7.61 7.38 10.67
C MET A 62 8.58 6.23 10.40
N LYS A 63 8.23 5.33 9.50
CA LYS A 63 9.04 4.16 9.18
C LYS A 63 10.03 4.41 8.04
N MET A 64 9.98 5.59 7.43
CA MET A 64 10.89 5.97 6.35
C MET A 64 10.74 5.11 5.11
N HIS A 65 9.51 4.70 4.83
CA HIS A 65 9.14 4.14 3.54
C HIS A 65 8.41 5.20 2.74
N GLU A 66 8.39 5.04 1.42
CA GLU A 66 7.77 6.04 0.55
C GLU A 66 6.28 5.77 0.41
N PHE A 67 5.45 6.77 0.73
CA PHE A 67 4.04 6.70 0.39
C PHE A 67 3.89 7.14 -1.07
N VAL A 68 3.47 6.20 -1.93
CA VAL A 68 3.43 6.46 -3.37
C VAL A 68 2.12 7.11 -3.77
N ALA A 69 1.00 6.54 -3.38
CA ALA A 69 -0.30 7.06 -3.83
C ALA A 69 -1.45 6.38 -3.09
N GLU A 70 -2.58 7.07 -3.10
CA GLU A 70 -3.86 6.49 -2.70
C GLU A 70 -4.76 6.47 -3.93
N HIS A 71 -5.27 5.29 -4.28
CA HIS A 71 -6.15 5.11 -5.43
C HIS A 71 -7.54 4.74 -4.93
N PRO A 72 -8.55 5.58 -5.18
CA PRO A 72 -9.91 5.28 -4.73
C PRO A 72 -10.44 4.01 -5.40
N LEU A 73 -11.21 3.25 -4.62
CA LEU A 73 -11.90 2.06 -5.08
C LEU A 73 -13.39 2.25 -4.86
N ASP A 74 -14.20 1.30 -5.30
CA ASP A 74 -15.63 1.33 -5.02
C ASP A 74 -15.88 1.37 -3.52
N ARG A 75 -15.03 0.70 -2.75
CA ARG A 75 -15.10 0.73 -1.30
C ARG A 75 -13.71 1.01 -0.76
N GLY A 76 -13.53 2.18 -0.15
CA GLY A 76 -12.24 2.55 0.40
C GLY A 76 -11.23 2.91 -0.66
N SER A 77 -9.98 2.62 -0.41
CA SER A 77 -8.87 2.96 -1.29
C SER A 77 -7.80 1.89 -1.24
N ALA A 78 -6.97 1.88 -2.29
CA ALA A 78 -5.74 1.12 -2.31
C ALA A 78 -4.59 2.09 -2.05
N PHE A 79 -3.79 1.81 -1.04
CA PHE A 79 -2.65 2.64 -0.65
C PHE A 79 -1.38 1.96 -1.10
N HIS A 80 -0.58 2.66 -1.89
CA HIS A 80 0.64 2.12 -2.46
C HIS A 80 1.84 2.65 -1.70
N ILE A 81 2.70 1.75 -1.24
CA ILE A 81 3.87 2.08 -0.44
C ILE A 81 5.09 1.43 -1.08
N ARG A 82 6.18 2.18 -1.24
CA ARG A 82 7.43 1.64 -1.73
C ARG A 82 8.30 1.25 -0.56
N ARG A 83 8.76 0.00 -0.57
CA ARG A 83 9.68 -0.48 0.44
C ARG A 83 11.06 0.11 0.21
N MET A 84 11.58 0.81 1.21
CA MET A 84 12.86 1.52 1.06
C MET A 84 14.05 0.78 1.66
N TYR A 85 13.79 -0.19 2.53
CA TYR A 85 14.90 -0.96 3.13
C TYR A 85 14.43 -2.30 3.65
#